data_127fe03c0e435bf7c8a94db40e8912dd
#
_entry.id   127fe03c0e435bf7c8a94db40e8912dd
#
_cell.length_a   1.000
_cell.length_b   1.000
_cell.length_c   1.000
_cell.angle_alpha   90.00
_cell.angle_beta   90.00
_cell.angle_gamma   90.00
#
_symmetry.space_group_name_H-M   'P 1'
#
loop_
_entity.id
_entity.type
_entity.pdbx_description
1 polymer ?
#
loop_
_entity_poly.entity_id
_entity_poly.type
_entity_poly.pdbx_seq_one_letter_code
_entity_poly.pdbx_strand_id
1 'polypeptide(L)'
;MEDYYSFEQVSPDRFEESNIEDYDNFEQVSPEREENVMEFPNEAYADLMELFIKHNLNNKTGNAIIKFFDKHSNLSTSPLPKNIEAGRKLMDIMNVQKLPYSKHCILDYKNKEYFVYYRPIKSCIESLLSNPDIIKNFIYKYQFLQSDGETLYSEQYSGNWWKNAEASIRPKAHILSIILYSDATTTDSLGKSSLHPIYISLRNIRTWRRNKEDAKQLLGYLPILSANNEGQTSKFKRLARETFHNSLKFLLDPLFDEDGIDFKINNKNIWFFPRISTVIGDWPEACTFSLTFKSANSNYPCHFCQTHRNDLTSIRKDCIIIRNKENMQEYYNNGSAESIGLEQVYNYFWTIPNIDIYAATVPDRMHHLDLGLFRYQIEYTKELLGKSLEDKMNRRIAIIPRHPGLKIFAKGVQSIA
;
A
#
# COMPACT_ATOMS: atom_id res chain seq x y z
N MET A 1 -15.38 -27.22 15.11
CA MET A 1 -14.46 -26.12 14.86
C MET A 1 -14.40 -25.90 13.35
N GLU A 2 -15.55 -25.88 12.78
CA GLU A 2 -15.92 -25.58 11.40
C GLU A 2 -16.81 -24.36 11.50
N ASP A 3 -16.61 -23.35 10.70
CA ASP A 3 -17.35 -22.11 10.50
C ASP A 3 -16.52 -20.84 10.69
N TYR A 4 -15.60 -20.62 9.75
CA TYR A 4 -15.16 -19.27 9.40
C TYR A 4 -14.69 -19.28 7.94
N TYR A 5 -15.42 -18.59 7.11
CA TYR A 5 -15.36 -18.33 5.66
C TYR A 5 -16.40 -19.09 4.82
N SER A 6 -17.66 -18.88 5.10
CA SER A 6 -18.72 -19.01 4.10
C SER A 6 -18.94 -17.64 3.45
N PHE A 7 -18.38 -17.45 2.25
CA PHE A 7 -18.86 -16.44 1.33
C PHE A 7 -20.19 -16.93 0.79
N GLU A 8 -21.29 -16.33 1.20
CA GLU A 8 -22.61 -16.55 0.62
C GLU A 8 -22.57 -16.21 -0.87
N GLN A 9 -22.98 -17.19 -1.67
CA GLN A 9 -23.28 -17.01 -3.09
C GLN A 9 -24.52 -16.16 -3.23
N VAL A 10 -24.38 -14.95 -3.75
CA VAL A 10 -25.52 -14.16 -4.24
C VAL A 10 -25.61 -14.38 -5.74
N SER A 11 -26.75 -14.92 -6.17
CA SER A 11 -27.11 -15.19 -7.55
C SER A 11 -27.25 -13.91 -8.40
N PRO A 12 -27.00 -14.01 -9.73
CA PRO A 12 -27.01 -12.84 -10.61
C PRO A 12 -28.42 -12.59 -11.16
N ASP A 13 -29.03 -11.46 -10.78
CA ASP A 13 -30.18 -10.95 -11.52
C ASP A 13 -30.05 -9.45 -11.79
N ARG A 14 -30.09 -9.17 -13.10
CA ARG A 14 -30.46 -7.94 -13.81
C ARG A 14 -29.67 -6.66 -13.52
N PHE A 15 -28.78 -6.37 -14.46
CA PHE A 15 -28.23 -5.03 -14.67
C PHE A 15 -29.13 -4.25 -15.63
N GLU A 16 -29.67 -3.11 -15.16
CA GLU A 16 -30.06 -2.00 -16.01
C GLU A 16 -28.81 -1.16 -16.29
N GLU A 17 -28.50 -0.98 -17.57
CA GLU A 17 -27.44 -0.10 -18.05
C GLU A 17 -27.79 1.35 -17.71
N SER A 18 -27.09 1.95 -16.76
CA SER A 18 -27.06 3.39 -16.63
C SER A 18 -25.84 3.92 -17.36
N ASN A 19 -26.09 4.73 -18.37
CA ASN A 19 -25.16 5.41 -19.23
C ASN A 19 -23.99 6.04 -18.48
N ILE A 20 -22.80 5.52 -18.72
CA ILE A 20 -21.53 6.22 -18.46
C ILE A 20 -21.25 6.97 -19.76
N GLU A 21 -21.57 8.27 -19.76
CA GLU A 21 -21.21 9.18 -20.84
C GLU A 21 -19.69 9.32 -20.95
N ASP A 22 -19.24 9.26 -22.15
CA ASP A 22 -17.92 9.36 -22.72
C ASP A 22 -16.93 10.28 -21.98
N TYR A 23 -15.85 9.69 -21.48
CA TYR A 23 -14.59 10.37 -21.18
C TYR A 23 -13.53 10.12 -22.27
N ASP A 24 -13.92 10.20 -23.54
CA ASP A 24 -12.98 10.19 -24.66
C ASP A 24 -12.79 11.63 -25.17
N ASN A 25 -11.88 12.38 -24.53
CA ASN A 25 -11.12 13.44 -25.18
C ASN A 25 -10.06 13.99 -24.21
N PHE A 26 -8.91 13.32 -24.17
CA PHE A 26 -7.65 13.96 -23.77
C PHE A 26 -6.72 13.98 -24.97
N GLU A 27 -6.78 15.05 -25.76
CA GLU A 27 -5.76 15.39 -26.73
C GLU A 27 -4.41 15.52 -26.06
N GLN A 28 -3.39 14.96 -26.69
CA GLN A 28 -2.00 15.14 -26.36
C GLN A 28 -1.63 16.63 -26.44
N VAL A 29 -1.41 17.25 -25.31
CA VAL A 29 -0.87 18.62 -25.24
C VAL A 29 0.64 18.54 -25.28
N SER A 30 1.22 19.12 -26.33
CA SER A 30 2.67 19.35 -26.51
C SER A 30 3.23 20.27 -25.41
N PRO A 31 4.52 20.10 -25.02
CA PRO A 31 5.10 20.82 -23.90
C PRO A 31 5.72 22.16 -24.37
N GLU A 32 4.96 23.23 -24.31
CA GLU A 32 5.48 24.60 -24.24
C GLU A 32 4.31 25.55 -23.87
N ARG A 33 4.04 25.66 -22.57
CA ARG A 33 3.30 26.81 -22.00
C ARG A 33 3.86 27.10 -20.61
N GLU A 34 4.19 28.36 -20.37
CA GLU A 34 4.50 28.93 -19.06
C GLU A 34 3.48 28.41 -18.03
N GLU A 35 3.96 27.78 -16.96
CA GLU A 35 3.14 27.20 -15.91
C GLU A 35 2.44 28.31 -15.13
N ASN A 36 1.24 28.68 -15.54
CA ASN A 36 0.29 29.33 -14.65
C ASN A 36 -0.14 28.28 -13.62
N VAL A 37 0.52 28.24 -12.47
CA VAL A 37 0.11 27.41 -11.33
C VAL A 37 -1.30 27.83 -10.96
N MET A 38 -2.28 26.98 -11.24
CA MET A 38 -3.66 27.25 -10.90
C MET A 38 -3.80 27.15 -9.38
N GLU A 39 -4.17 28.25 -8.74
CA GLU A 39 -4.39 28.34 -7.30
C GLU A 39 -5.89 28.45 -6.99
N PHE A 40 -6.26 28.25 -5.72
CA PHE A 40 -7.61 28.52 -5.30
C PHE A 40 -7.95 30.00 -5.52
N PRO A 41 -9.19 30.32 -5.88
CA PRO A 41 -9.61 31.72 -6.15
C PRO A 41 -9.38 32.67 -4.96
N ASN A 42 -9.41 32.15 -3.75
CA ASN A 42 -9.16 32.88 -2.50
C ASN A 42 -8.91 31.93 -1.33
N GLU A 43 -8.46 32.47 -0.20
CA GLU A 43 -8.12 31.72 1.01
C GLU A 43 -9.34 31.03 1.64
N ALA A 44 -10.49 31.64 1.70
CA ALA A 44 -11.71 31.05 2.26
C ALA A 44 -12.17 29.80 1.47
N TYR A 45 -11.95 29.82 0.15
CA TYR A 45 -12.20 28.66 -0.71
C TYR A 45 -11.24 27.52 -0.37
N ALA A 46 -9.95 27.84 -0.24
CA ALA A 46 -8.91 26.86 0.12
C ALA A 46 -9.19 26.23 1.48
N ASP A 47 -9.47 27.06 2.50
CA ASP A 47 -9.76 26.62 3.87
C ASP A 47 -10.99 25.71 3.93
N LEU A 48 -12.05 26.03 3.18
CA LEU A 48 -13.23 25.17 3.12
C LEU A 48 -12.89 23.79 2.52
N MET A 49 -12.08 23.76 1.46
CA MET A 49 -11.71 22.50 0.82
C MET A 49 -10.77 21.70 1.71
N GLU A 50 -9.84 22.34 2.44
CA GLU A 50 -9.00 21.69 3.44
C GLU A 50 -9.85 21.09 4.58
N LEU A 51 -10.77 21.87 5.15
CA LEU A 51 -11.69 21.40 6.18
C LEU A 51 -12.47 20.18 5.73
N PHE A 52 -12.96 20.22 4.48
CA PHE A 52 -13.75 19.16 3.88
C PHE A 52 -12.97 17.84 3.77
N ILE A 53 -11.70 17.91 3.34
CA ILE A 53 -10.81 16.75 3.20
C ILE A 53 -10.37 16.24 4.57
N LYS A 54 -9.87 17.13 5.42
CA LYS A 54 -9.32 16.79 6.74
C LYS A 54 -10.33 16.09 7.65
N HIS A 55 -11.60 16.45 7.54
CA HIS A 55 -12.67 15.84 8.33
C HIS A 55 -13.50 14.81 7.56
N ASN A 56 -13.07 14.42 6.36
CA ASN A 56 -13.75 13.44 5.49
C ASN A 56 -15.27 13.69 5.37
N LEU A 57 -15.66 14.94 5.12
CA LEU A 57 -17.04 15.32 5.05
C LEU A 57 -17.66 14.86 3.71
N ASN A 58 -18.90 14.40 3.74
CA ASN A 58 -19.61 14.06 2.51
C ASN A 58 -20.14 15.34 1.80
N ASN A 59 -20.39 15.24 0.49
CA ASN A 59 -20.81 16.39 -0.32
C ASN A 59 -22.08 17.06 0.22
N LYS A 60 -23.01 16.30 0.79
CA LYS A 60 -24.27 16.83 1.36
C LYS A 60 -23.97 17.75 2.55
N THR A 61 -23.05 17.36 3.43
CA THR A 61 -22.63 18.17 4.57
C THR A 61 -21.87 19.42 4.12
N GLY A 62 -20.93 19.28 3.18
CA GLY A 62 -20.20 20.41 2.64
C GLY A 62 -21.11 21.43 1.94
N ASN A 63 -22.05 20.99 1.14
CA ASN A 63 -23.03 21.84 0.49
C ASN A 63 -23.97 22.51 1.50
N ALA A 64 -24.25 21.89 2.65
CA ALA A 64 -25.01 22.53 3.73
C ALA A 64 -24.20 23.63 4.42
N ILE A 65 -22.90 23.44 4.62
CA ILE A 65 -21.99 24.46 5.17
C ILE A 65 -21.92 25.67 4.24
N ILE A 66 -21.76 25.47 2.92
CA ILE A 66 -21.78 26.55 1.93
C ILE A 66 -23.10 27.35 2.01
N LYS A 67 -24.23 26.67 1.98
CA LYS A 67 -25.55 27.29 2.09
C LYS A 67 -25.74 28.05 3.41
N PHE A 68 -25.23 27.50 4.52
CA PHE A 68 -25.26 28.19 5.81
C PHE A 68 -24.45 29.48 5.76
N PHE A 69 -23.21 29.42 5.23
CA PHE A 69 -22.34 30.58 5.07
C PHE A 69 -23.00 31.67 4.19
N ASP A 70 -23.46 31.27 3.01
CA ASP A 70 -24.08 32.18 2.05
C ASP A 70 -25.31 32.91 2.64
N LYS A 71 -26.07 32.20 3.48
CA LYS A 71 -27.28 32.79 4.13
C LYS A 71 -26.94 33.80 5.24
N HIS A 72 -25.80 33.63 5.93
CA HIS A 72 -25.51 34.37 7.17
C HIS A 72 -24.30 35.31 7.09
N SER A 73 -23.49 35.22 6.02
CA SER A 73 -22.28 36.04 5.87
C SER A 73 -22.50 37.51 5.55
N ASN A 74 -23.71 37.90 5.14
CA ASN A 74 -24.05 39.24 4.66
C ASN A 74 -23.15 39.75 3.52
N LEU A 75 -22.49 38.86 2.78
CA LEU A 75 -21.66 39.20 1.63
C LEU A 75 -22.50 39.24 0.36
N SER A 76 -22.26 40.24 -0.49
CA SER A 76 -22.93 40.36 -1.80
C SER A 76 -22.54 39.24 -2.77
N THR A 77 -21.36 38.69 -2.60
CA THR A 77 -20.82 37.56 -3.41
C THR A 77 -20.11 36.58 -2.50
N SER A 78 -20.43 35.29 -2.61
CA SER A 78 -19.80 34.25 -1.80
C SER A 78 -18.36 34.02 -2.26
N PRO A 79 -17.37 34.00 -1.35
CA PRO A 79 -16.00 33.59 -1.67
C PRO A 79 -15.86 32.07 -1.79
N LEU A 80 -16.89 31.30 -1.44
CA LEU A 80 -16.87 29.85 -1.41
C LEU A 80 -17.23 29.22 -2.78
N PRO A 81 -16.91 27.95 -3.03
CA PRO A 81 -17.35 27.28 -4.26
C PRO A 81 -18.88 27.21 -4.34
N LYS A 82 -19.42 27.23 -5.56
CA LYS A 82 -20.86 27.03 -5.79
C LYS A 82 -21.42 25.77 -5.11
N ASN A 83 -20.62 24.73 -5.06
CA ASN A 83 -20.88 23.48 -4.35
C ASN A 83 -19.55 22.74 -4.17
N ILE A 84 -19.53 21.69 -3.33
CA ILE A 84 -18.31 20.90 -3.07
C ILE A 84 -17.82 20.16 -4.30
N GLU A 85 -18.72 19.75 -5.18
CA GLU A 85 -18.38 19.08 -6.43
C GLU A 85 -17.53 19.99 -7.35
N ALA A 86 -17.88 21.26 -7.41
CA ALA A 86 -17.08 22.26 -8.15
C ALA A 86 -15.70 22.48 -7.49
N GLY A 87 -15.66 22.51 -6.16
CA GLY A 87 -14.40 22.58 -5.42
C GLY A 87 -13.49 21.40 -5.69
N ARG A 88 -14.03 20.18 -5.69
CA ARG A 88 -13.28 18.95 -6.02
C ARG A 88 -12.75 18.99 -7.45
N LYS A 89 -13.57 19.37 -8.43
CA LYS A 89 -13.11 19.49 -9.83
C LYS A 89 -11.95 20.47 -9.96
N LEU A 90 -11.98 21.61 -9.26
CA LEU A 90 -10.87 22.56 -9.28
C LEU A 90 -9.60 21.92 -8.67
N MET A 91 -9.73 21.24 -7.53
CA MET A 91 -8.61 20.52 -6.91
C MET A 91 -8.04 19.44 -7.83
N ASP A 92 -8.90 18.70 -8.52
CA ASP A 92 -8.46 17.66 -9.47
C ASP A 92 -7.64 18.28 -10.60
N ILE A 93 -8.07 19.42 -11.15
CA ILE A 93 -7.32 20.15 -12.17
C ILE A 93 -5.96 20.63 -11.63
N MET A 94 -5.94 21.21 -10.42
CA MET A 94 -4.71 21.67 -9.77
C MET A 94 -3.73 20.50 -9.50
N ASN A 95 -4.24 19.35 -9.06
CA ASN A 95 -3.45 18.17 -8.79
C ASN A 95 -2.91 17.52 -10.06
N VAL A 96 -3.71 17.46 -11.13
CA VAL A 96 -3.31 16.92 -12.44
C VAL A 96 -2.14 17.70 -13.03
N GLN A 97 -2.09 19.01 -12.85
CA GLN A 97 -0.95 19.81 -13.31
C GLN A 97 0.36 19.50 -12.59
N LYS A 98 0.29 19.15 -11.29
CA LYS A 98 1.50 18.85 -10.49
C LYS A 98 2.04 17.43 -10.72
N LEU A 99 1.16 16.44 -10.87
CA LEU A 99 1.56 15.06 -11.07
C LEU A 99 0.43 14.29 -11.80
N PRO A 100 0.35 14.35 -13.13
CA PRO A 100 -0.75 13.77 -13.89
C PRO A 100 -0.75 12.25 -13.81
N TYR A 101 -1.96 11.67 -13.86
CA TYR A 101 -2.13 10.24 -14.05
C TYR A 101 -2.09 9.89 -15.54
N SER A 102 -1.49 8.77 -15.84
CA SER A 102 -1.49 8.13 -17.17
C SER A 102 -2.15 6.78 -17.09
N LYS A 103 -2.63 6.25 -18.21
CA LYS A 103 -3.13 4.88 -18.32
C LYS A 103 -2.28 4.08 -19.32
N HIS A 104 -2.01 2.82 -19.00
CA HIS A 104 -1.30 1.91 -19.88
C HIS A 104 -2.06 0.58 -19.95
N CYS A 105 -2.38 0.13 -21.17
CA CYS A 105 -3.01 -1.16 -21.36
C CYS A 105 -2.00 -2.28 -21.11
N ILE A 106 -2.23 -3.06 -20.04
CA ILE A 106 -1.33 -4.15 -19.64
C ILE A 106 -1.80 -5.51 -20.14
N LEU A 107 -3.07 -5.65 -20.43
CA LEU A 107 -3.68 -6.89 -20.88
C LEU A 107 -4.91 -6.59 -21.74
N ASP A 108 -5.02 -7.27 -22.90
CA ASP A 108 -6.29 -7.48 -23.61
C ASP A 108 -6.70 -8.94 -23.42
N TYR A 109 -7.86 -9.16 -22.84
CA TYR A 109 -8.39 -10.50 -22.60
C TYR A 109 -9.87 -10.56 -22.92
N LYS A 110 -10.24 -11.39 -23.93
CA LYS A 110 -11.62 -11.58 -24.39
C LYS A 110 -12.30 -10.26 -24.80
N ASN A 111 -11.61 -9.45 -25.59
CA ASN A 111 -12.06 -8.12 -26.05
C ASN A 111 -12.34 -7.13 -24.94
N LYS A 112 -11.70 -7.32 -23.79
CA LYS A 112 -11.70 -6.38 -22.67
C LYS A 112 -10.28 -5.97 -22.35
N GLU A 113 -10.01 -4.68 -22.44
CA GLU A 113 -8.75 -4.09 -22.08
C GLU A 113 -8.67 -3.85 -20.57
N TYR A 114 -7.51 -4.12 -19.98
CA TYR A 114 -7.21 -3.88 -18.58
C TYR A 114 -6.04 -2.92 -18.46
N PHE A 115 -6.24 -1.85 -17.72
CA PHE A 115 -5.29 -0.74 -17.62
C PHE A 115 -4.65 -0.66 -16.25
N VAL A 116 -3.36 -0.28 -16.23
CA VAL A 116 -2.70 0.29 -15.08
C VAL A 116 -2.89 1.80 -15.16
N TYR A 117 -3.49 2.40 -14.14
CA TYR A 117 -3.55 3.85 -13.98
C TYR A 117 -2.40 4.26 -13.07
N TYR A 118 -1.51 5.13 -13.51
CA TYR A 118 -0.26 5.35 -12.80
C TYR A 118 0.26 6.77 -12.89
N ARG A 119 1.16 7.09 -12.00
CA ARG A 119 2.06 8.25 -12.06
C ARG A 119 3.47 7.75 -12.31
N PRO A 120 4.30 8.44 -13.12
CA PRO A 120 5.68 8.06 -13.31
C PRO A 120 6.42 7.96 -11.97
N ILE A 121 7.04 6.82 -11.70
CA ILE A 121 7.64 6.57 -10.38
C ILE A 121 8.77 7.55 -10.04
N LYS A 122 9.55 7.99 -11.05
CA LYS A 122 10.57 9.02 -10.88
C LYS A 122 9.96 10.32 -10.37
N SER A 123 8.86 10.76 -10.98
CA SER A 123 8.15 11.98 -10.57
C SER A 123 7.52 11.86 -9.18
N CYS A 124 7.03 10.69 -8.80
CA CYS A 124 6.58 10.43 -7.43
C CYS A 124 7.71 10.61 -6.42
N ILE A 125 8.89 10.11 -6.72
CA ILE A 125 10.08 10.25 -5.87
C ILE A 125 10.56 11.70 -5.84
N GLU A 126 10.62 12.39 -6.98
CA GLU A 126 10.96 13.81 -7.06
C GLU A 126 10.02 14.67 -6.22
N SER A 127 8.72 14.38 -6.26
CA SER A 127 7.73 15.04 -5.41
C SER A 127 8.01 14.85 -3.91
N LEU A 128 8.40 13.65 -3.46
CA LEU A 128 8.83 13.43 -2.08
C LEU A 128 10.10 14.20 -1.74
N LEU A 129 11.10 14.16 -2.63
CA LEU A 129 12.41 14.79 -2.43
C LEU A 129 12.38 16.31 -2.60
N SER A 130 11.30 16.89 -3.14
CA SER A 130 11.10 18.35 -3.21
C SER A 130 10.62 18.96 -1.89
N ASN A 131 10.11 18.15 -0.94
CA ASN A 131 9.62 18.62 0.34
C ASN A 131 10.79 18.90 1.32
N PRO A 132 11.02 20.17 1.73
CA PRO A 132 12.15 20.53 2.58
C PRO A 132 12.14 19.83 3.95
N ASP A 133 10.97 19.59 4.51
CA ASP A 133 10.84 18.90 5.81
C ASP A 133 11.17 17.40 5.69
N ILE A 134 10.85 16.77 4.57
CA ILE A 134 11.30 15.41 4.27
C ILE A 134 12.83 15.39 4.17
N ILE A 135 13.43 16.29 3.40
CA ILE A 135 14.88 16.32 3.18
C ILE A 135 15.66 16.59 4.47
N LYS A 136 15.12 17.44 5.36
CA LYS A 136 15.72 17.68 6.69
C LYS A 136 15.82 16.40 7.53
N ASN A 137 14.92 15.44 7.30
CA ASN A 137 14.84 14.19 8.05
C ASN A 137 15.28 12.97 7.22
N PHE A 138 16.03 13.20 6.13
CA PHE A 138 16.46 12.18 5.19
C PHE A 138 17.84 11.62 5.57
N ILE A 139 17.97 10.31 5.57
CA ILE A 139 19.20 9.57 5.90
C ILE A 139 19.85 9.08 4.60
N TYR A 140 21.08 9.48 4.38
CA TYR A 140 21.85 9.15 3.17
C TYR A 140 22.79 7.96 3.35
N LYS A 141 23.23 7.71 4.58
CA LYS A 141 24.31 6.75 4.89
C LYS A 141 23.96 5.85 6.06
N TYR A 142 24.59 4.69 6.08
CA TYR A 142 24.58 3.79 7.23
C TYR A 142 25.03 4.54 8.50
N GLN A 143 24.34 4.29 9.61
CA GLN A 143 24.68 4.86 10.92
C GLN A 143 24.97 3.73 11.89
N PHE A 144 26.22 3.62 12.31
CA PHE A 144 26.59 2.75 13.42
C PHE A 144 26.19 3.44 14.72
N LEU A 145 25.30 2.80 15.47
CA LEU A 145 24.83 3.30 16.76
C LEU A 145 25.33 2.35 17.86
N GLN A 146 25.78 2.92 18.97
CA GLN A 146 26.28 2.16 20.12
C GLN A 146 25.82 2.82 21.42
N SER A 147 25.45 2.00 22.42
CA SER A 147 25.20 2.42 23.81
C SER A 147 25.80 1.38 24.73
N ASP A 148 26.55 1.84 25.73
CA ASP A 148 27.18 1.02 26.77
C ASP A 148 28.04 -0.16 26.23
N GLY A 149 28.68 0.04 25.07
CA GLY A 149 29.49 -0.97 24.42
C GLY A 149 28.71 -1.95 23.54
N GLU A 150 27.39 -1.90 23.52
CA GLU A 150 26.54 -2.77 22.72
C GLU A 150 26.06 -2.05 21.44
N THR A 151 25.92 -2.81 20.34
CA THR A 151 25.38 -2.26 19.08
C THR A 151 23.89 -2.00 19.24
N LEU A 152 23.49 -0.76 18.98
CA LEU A 152 22.09 -0.33 19.02
C LEU A 152 21.48 -0.35 17.60
N TYR A 153 20.40 -1.07 17.42
CA TYR A 153 19.60 -1.07 16.20
C TYR A 153 18.36 -0.20 16.41
N SER A 154 18.27 0.90 15.66
CA SER A 154 17.14 1.84 15.72
C SER A 154 16.18 1.64 14.55
N GLU A 155 16.59 2.05 13.36
CA GLU A 155 15.84 1.89 12.13
C GLU A 155 16.70 1.14 11.09
N GLN A 156 16.16 0.91 9.88
CA GLN A 156 16.85 0.15 8.84
C GLN A 156 18.26 0.68 8.52
N TYR A 157 18.45 2.02 8.58
CA TYR A 157 19.73 2.65 8.30
C TYR A 157 20.84 2.35 9.34
N SER A 158 20.48 1.76 10.48
CA SER A 158 21.45 1.25 11.46
C SER A 158 21.60 -0.28 11.45
N GLY A 159 20.85 -0.97 10.57
CA GLY A 159 20.85 -2.42 10.45
C GLY A 159 21.76 -2.97 9.36
N ASN A 160 22.01 -4.28 9.43
CA ASN A 160 22.87 -5.00 8.49
C ASN A 160 22.39 -4.89 7.03
N TRP A 161 21.07 -4.83 6.80
CA TRP A 161 20.54 -4.66 5.44
C TRP A 161 21.11 -3.41 4.76
N TRP A 162 21.08 -2.26 5.45
CA TRP A 162 21.59 -0.99 4.90
C TRP A 162 23.09 -1.03 4.68
N LYS A 163 23.82 -1.55 5.66
CA LYS A 163 25.28 -1.73 5.58
C LYS A 163 25.68 -2.56 4.35
N ASN A 164 24.99 -3.68 4.12
CA ASN A 164 25.24 -4.56 2.98
C ASN A 164 24.82 -3.91 1.65
N ALA A 165 23.67 -3.25 1.62
CA ALA A 165 23.20 -2.53 0.45
C ALA A 165 24.18 -1.40 0.05
N GLU A 166 24.66 -0.62 1.03
CA GLU A 166 25.63 0.46 0.78
C GLU A 166 26.98 -0.08 0.29
N ALA A 167 27.43 -1.22 0.78
CA ALA A 167 28.64 -1.89 0.31
C ALA A 167 28.52 -2.42 -1.13
N SER A 168 27.29 -2.64 -1.63
CA SER A 168 27.02 -3.18 -2.97
C SER A 168 26.94 -2.13 -4.08
N ILE A 169 27.03 -0.83 -3.75
CA ILE A 169 26.90 0.26 -4.71
C ILE A 169 28.23 0.96 -4.95
N ARG A 170 28.29 1.78 -6.02
CA ARG A 170 29.48 2.55 -6.37
C ARG A 170 29.84 3.57 -5.28
N PRO A 171 31.13 3.85 -5.05
CA PRO A 171 31.58 4.89 -4.13
C PRO A 171 30.92 6.24 -4.46
N LYS A 172 30.56 7.04 -3.45
CA LYS A 172 29.87 8.33 -3.53
C LYS A 172 28.38 8.28 -3.89
N ALA A 173 27.84 7.14 -4.31
CA ALA A 173 26.39 6.97 -4.47
C ALA A 173 25.70 6.75 -3.12
N HIS A 174 24.38 6.86 -3.12
CA HIS A 174 23.54 6.66 -1.95
C HIS A 174 22.49 5.59 -2.23
N ILE A 175 22.07 4.88 -1.20
CA ILE A 175 20.91 3.98 -1.29
C ILE A 175 19.64 4.81 -1.27
N LEU A 176 18.73 4.57 -2.22
CA LEU A 176 17.35 4.98 -2.17
C LEU A 176 16.49 3.78 -1.76
N SER A 177 16.20 3.68 -0.48
CA SER A 177 15.48 2.54 0.10
C SER A 177 13.98 2.73 -0.03
N ILE A 178 13.34 1.92 -0.85
CA ILE A 178 11.94 2.02 -1.23
C ILE A 178 11.09 1.04 -0.42
N ILE A 179 9.97 1.52 0.08
CA ILE A 179 8.88 0.72 0.64
C ILE A 179 7.75 0.72 -0.39
N LEU A 180 7.25 -0.46 -0.72
CA LEU A 180 6.00 -0.65 -1.44
C LEU A 180 4.91 -1.05 -0.45
N TYR A 181 3.73 -0.48 -0.61
CA TYR A 181 2.51 -0.90 0.10
C TYR A 181 1.40 -1.12 -0.92
N SER A 182 0.75 -2.25 -0.82
CA SER A 182 -0.40 -2.59 -1.67
C SER A 182 -1.45 -3.30 -0.84
N ASP A 183 -2.72 -2.95 -1.08
CA ASP A 183 -3.86 -3.58 -0.44
C ASP A 183 -5.11 -3.31 -1.28
N ALA A 184 -5.75 -4.38 -1.75
CA ALA A 184 -7.00 -4.27 -2.49
C ALA A 184 -8.12 -3.81 -1.56
N THR A 185 -8.81 -2.73 -1.91
CA THR A 185 -9.85 -2.12 -1.08
C THR A 185 -11.16 -1.98 -1.83
N THR A 186 -12.27 -2.15 -1.10
CA THR A 186 -13.61 -1.85 -1.62
C THR A 186 -13.90 -0.36 -1.48
N THR A 187 -14.45 0.24 -2.52
CA THR A 187 -14.71 1.69 -2.58
C THR A 187 -16.17 2.06 -2.34
N ASP A 188 -17.05 1.07 -2.28
CA ASP A 188 -18.47 1.26 -2.00
C ASP A 188 -18.93 0.43 -0.80
N SER A 189 -20.03 0.85 -0.20
CA SER A 189 -20.65 0.14 0.94
C SER A 189 -21.30 -1.19 0.57
N LEU A 190 -21.45 -1.48 -0.73
CA LEU A 190 -22.07 -2.69 -1.24
C LEU A 190 -21.03 -3.74 -1.69
N GLY A 191 -19.73 -3.39 -1.62
CA GLY A 191 -18.64 -4.28 -2.02
C GLY A 191 -18.58 -4.58 -3.54
N LYS A 192 -19.26 -3.76 -4.37
CA LYS A 192 -19.32 -3.96 -5.82
C LYS A 192 -18.15 -3.34 -6.58
N SER A 193 -17.56 -2.30 -6.03
CA SER A 193 -16.41 -1.61 -6.60
C SER A 193 -15.18 -1.84 -5.75
N SER A 194 -14.09 -2.23 -6.39
CA SER A 194 -12.81 -2.45 -5.73
C SER A 194 -11.71 -1.72 -6.48
N LEU A 195 -10.75 -1.20 -5.74
CA LEU A 195 -9.51 -0.64 -6.26
C LEU A 195 -8.33 -1.43 -5.71
N HIS A 196 -7.24 -1.48 -6.46
CA HIS A 196 -6.00 -2.13 -6.04
C HIS A 196 -4.87 -1.10 -6.09
N PRO A 197 -4.80 -0.18 -5.11
CA PRO A 197 -3.79 0.86 -5.08
C PRO A 197 -2.41 0.29 -4.72
N ILE A 198 -1.37 0.91 -5.28
CA ILE A 198 0.01 0.69 -4.87
C ILE A 198 0.64 2.03 -4.49
N TYR A 199 1.23 2.07 -3.31
CA TYR A 199 1.88 3.25 -2.74
C TYR A 199 3.37 3.04 -2.61
N ILE A 200 4.12 4.15 -2.70
CA ILE A 200 5.54 4.18 -2.38
C ILE A 200 5.82 5.13 -1.22
N SER A 201 6.83 4.79 -0.45
CA SER A 201 7.45 5.66 0.54
C SER A 201 8.96 5.36 0.60
N LEU A 202 9.73 6.26 1.21
CA LEU A 202 11.18 6.12 1.30
C LEU A 202 11.61 5.79 2.74
N ARG A 203 12.35 4.68 2.89
CA ARG A 203 12.88 4.27 4.20
C ARG A 203 14.01 5.17 4.69
N ASN A 204 14.58 5.96 3.78
CA ASN A 204 15.51 7.05 4.09
C ASN A 204 14.92 8.11 5.02
N ILE A 205 13.59 8.24 5.06
CA ILE A 205 12.89 9.19 5.92
C ILE A 205 12.71 8.56 7.30
N ARG A 206 13.06 9.28 8.37
CA ARG A 206 12.87 8.80 9.74
C ARG A 206 11.41 8.42 10.02
N THR A 207 11.17 7.36 10.78
CA THR A 207 9.84 6.73 10.97
C THR A 207 8.76 7.73 11.39
N TRP A 208 9.03 8.60 12.36
CA TRP A 208 8.03 9.57 12.81
C TRP A 208 7.60 10.55 11.71
N ARG A 209 8.52 10.89 10.79
CA ARG A 209 8.24 11.77 9.63
C ARG A 209 7.60 11.00 8.47
N ARG A 210 8.08 9.78 8.22
CA ARG A 210 7.55 8.88 7.17
C ARG A 210 6.09 8.50 7.40
N ASN A 211 5.63 8.48 8.65
CA ASN A 211 4.25 8.15 9.00
C ASN A 211 3.25 9.28 8.70
N LYS A 212 3.70 10.46 8.32
CA LYS A 212 2.82 11.54 7.89
C LYS A 212 2.28 11.27 6.48
N GLU A 213 1.11 11.84 6.17
CA GLU A 213 0.39 11.59 4.91
C GLU A 213 1.20 12.02 3.68
N ASP A 214 1.87 13.16 3.74
CA ASP A 214 2.69 13.73 2.67
C ASP A 214 4.02 13.00 2.40
N ALA A 215 4.38 12.01 3.22
CA ALA A 215 5.57 11.17 3.03
C ALA A 215 5.28 9.87 2.25
N LYS A 216 4.11 9.77 1.64
CA LYS A 216 3.67 8.65 0.80
C LYS A 216 3.16 9.19 -0.51
N GLN A 217 3.37 8.42 -1.58
CA GLN A 217 2.82 8.72 -2.91
C GLN A 217 2.03 7.53 -3.41
N LEU A 218 0.82 7.80 -3.91
CA LEU A 218 0.07 6.81 -4.67
C LEU A 218 0.72 6.68 -6.04
N LEU A 219 1.35 5.52 -6.29
CA LEU A 219 2.01 5.23 -7.55
C LEU A 219 0.99 4.92 -8.64
N GLY A 220 -0.07 4.18 -8.31
CA GLY A 220 -1.10 3.85 -9.26
C GLY A 220 -2.12 2.84 -8.74
N TYR A 221 -2.96 2.39 -9.67
CA TYR A 221 -3.94 1.35 -9.45
C TYR A 221 -3.67 0.18 -10.39
N LEU A 222 -3.52 -0.99 -9.79
CA LEU A 222 -3.35 -2.24 -10.54
C LEU A 222 -4.71 -2.73 -11.08
N PRO A 223 -4.75 -3.37 -12.26
CA PRO A 223 -5.98 -3.87 -12.82
C PRO A 223 -6.54 -5.04 -12.01
N ILE A 224 -7.84 -5.03 -11.78
CA ILE A 224 -8.57 -6.14 -11.18
C ILE A 224 -9.28 -6.90 -12.31
N LEU A 225 -8.87 -8.14 -12.54
CA LEU A 225 -9.43 -8.95 -13.60
C LEU A 225 -10.80 -9.49 -13.17
N SER A 226 -11.81 -9.27 -14.01
CA SER A 226 -13.13 -9.87 -13.82
C SER A 226 -13.15 -11.31 -14.35
N ALA A 227 -13.52 -12.22 -13.48
CA ALA A 227 -13.44 -13.66 -13.74
C ALA A 227 -14.65 -14.20 -14.50
N ASN A 228 -15.78 -13.50 -14.51
CA ASN A 228 -17.06 -14.06 -14.92
C ASN A 228 -17.21 -15.49 -14.32
N ASN A 229 -17.47 -16.50 -15.17
CA ASN A 229 -17.60 -17.90 -14.71
C ASN A 229 -16.26 -18.67 -14.63
N GLU A 230 -15.11 -18.02 -14.91
CA GLU A 230 -13.80 -18.68 -15.04
C GLU A 230 -12.87 -18.49 -13.84
N GLY A 231 -13.28 -17.73 -12.82
CA GLY A 231 -12.41 -17.31 -11.70
C GLY A 231 -11.73 -18.44 -10.95
N GLN A 232 -12.28 -19.63 -10.99
CA GLN A 232 -11.71 -20.80 -10.34
C GLN A 232 -10.79 -21.63 -11.25
N THR A 233 -10.69 -21.31 -12.55
CA THR A 233 -9.82 -22.08 -13.46
C THR A 233 -8.35 -21.75 -13.20
N SER A 234 -7.47 -22.77 -13.27
CA SER A 234 -6.03 -22.59 -13.13
C SER A 234 -5.48 -21.58 -14.17
N LYS A 235 -6.04 -21.61 -15.40
CA LYS A 235 -5.66 -20.67 -16.46
C LYS A 235 -5.94 -19.21 -16.08
N PHE A 236 -7.12 -18.91 -15.53
CA PHE A 236 -7.47 -17.55 -15.13
C PHE A 236 -6.64 -17.09 -13.92
N LYS A 237 -6.44 -17.97 -12.93
CA LYS A 237 -5.57 -17.68 -11.79
C LYS A 237 -4.15 -17.35 -12.23
N ARG A 238 -3.59 -18.13 -13.14
CA ARG A 238 -2.27 -17.87 -13.73
C ARG A 238 -2.25 -16.52 -14.46
N LEU A 239 -3.22 -16.23 -15.32
CA LEU A 239 -3.33 -14.95 -16.02
C LEU A 239 -3.37 -13.77 -15.05
N ALA A 240 -4.15 -13.87 -13.96
CA ALA A 240 -4.22 -12.83 -12.95
C ALA A 240 -2.86 -12.58 -12.27
N ARG A 241 -2.09 -13.66 -11.96
CA ARG A 241 -0.75 -13.54 -11.40
C ARG A 241 0.24 -12.90 -12.38
N GLU A 242 0.23 -13.36 -13.63
CA GLU A 242 1.07 -12.80 -14.71
C GLU A 242 0.76 -11.32 -14.92
N THR A 243 -0.52 -10.94 -14.97
CA THR A 243 -0.94 -9.53 -15.12
C THR A 243 -0.48 -8.67 -13.95
N PHE A 244 -0.58 -9.17 -12.72
CA PHE A 244 -0.10 -8.46 -11.53
C PHE A 244 1.41 -8.20 -11.62
N HIS A 245 2.22 -9.23 -11.91
CA HIS A 245 3.68 -9.07 -12.01
C HIS A 245 4.12 -8.23 -13.21
N ASN A 246 3.41 -8.31 -14.34
CA ASN A 246 3.65 -7.44 -15.50
C ASN A 246 3.32 -5.98 -15.19
N SER A 247 2.26 -5.73 -14.42
CA SER A 247 1.92 -4.38 -13.98
C SER A 247 3.01 -3.79 -13.07
N LEU A 248 3.53 -4.58 -12.14
CA LEU A 248 4.65 -4.17 -11.29
C LEU A 248 5.91 -3.92 -12.10
N LYS A 249 6.21 -4.78 -13.07
CA LYS A 249 7.33 -4.60 -14.00
C LYS A 249 7.22 -3.25 -14.71
N PHE A 250 6.08 -2.96 -15.32
CA PHE A 250 5.84 -1.69 -16.00
C PHE A 250 6.03 -0.47 -15.08
N LEU A 251 5.54 -0.55 -13.83
CA LEU A 251 5.62 0.55 -12.87
C LEU A 251 7.03 0.79 -12.34
N LEU A 252 7.81 -0.28 -12.11
CA LEU A 252 9.04 -0.22 -11.32
C LEU A 252 10.32 -0.24 -12.16
N ASP A 253 10.31 -0.89 -13.35
CA ASP A 253 11.49 -0.96 -14.23
C ASP A 253 12.18 0.40 -14.47
N PRO A 254 11.44 1.53 -14.62
CA PRO A 254 12.09 2.83 -14.85
C PRO A 254 13.05 3.28 -13.74
N LEU A 255 13.03 2.63 -12.57
CA LEU A 255 13.97 2.94 -11.47
C LEU A 255 15.26 2.13 -11.50
N PHE A 256 15.29 0.98 -12.19
CA PHE A 256 16.39 0.03 -12.07
C PHE A 256 17.32 0.13 -13.29
N ASP A 257 18.07 1.24 -13.34
CA ASP A 257 19.18 1.41 -14.26
C ASP A 257 20.47 0.88 -13.63
N GLU A 258 21.35 0.25 -14.43
CA GLU A 258 22.63 -0.29 -13.99
C GLU A 258 23.56 0.81 -13.46
N ASP A 259 23.42 2.03 -13.96
CA ASP A 259 24.21 3.18 -13.56
C ASP A 259 23.60 3.98 -12.40
N GLY A 260 22.44 3.55 -11.90
CA GLY A 260 21.70 4.28 -10.88
C GLY A 260 20.94 5.48 -11.46
N ILE A 261 20.47 6.38 -10.59
CA ILE A 261 19.62 7.48 -10.98
C ILE A 261 19.97 8.76 -10.19
N ASP A 262 19.97 9.88 -10.87
CA ASP A 262 20.16 11.19 -10.26
C ASP A 262 18.82 11.84 -9.89
N PHE A 263 18.72 12.35 -8.66
CA PHE A 263 17.62 13.22 -8.25
C PHE A 263 18.14 14.58 -7.80
N LYS A 264 17.41 15.63 -8.18
CA LYS A 264 17.74 17.00 -7.80
C LYS A 264 17.20 17.31 -6.40
N ILE A 265 18.12 17.53 -5.44
CA ILE A 265 17.78 17.88 -4.04
C ILE A 265 18.51 19.18 -3.70
N ASN A 266 17.78 20.23 -3.29
CA ASN A 266 18.34 21.54 -2.95
C ASN A 266 19.29 22.07 -4.05
N ASN A 267 18.87 21.99 -5.31
CA ASN A 267 19.63 22.38 -6.51
C ASN A 267 20.94 21.60 -6.76
N LYS A 268 21.14 20.44 -6.09
CA LYS A 268 22.27 19.54 -6.32
C LYS A 268 21.77 18.21 -6.86
N ASN A 269 22.44 17.67 -7.87
CA ASN A 269 22.19 16.30 -8.31
C ASN A 269 22.83 15.34 -7.31
N ILE A 270 22.03 14.44 -6.78
CA ILE A 270 22.48 13.39 -5.85
C ILE A 270 22.24 12.05 -6.52
N TRP A 271 23.29 11.25 -6.59
CA TRP A 271 23.30 9.96 -7.25
C TRP A 271 22.84 8.85 -6.32
N PHE A 272 21.78 8.14 -6.74
CA PHE A 272 21.15 7.08 -5.96
C PHE A 272 21.15 5.73 -6.71
N PHE A 273 21.22 4.66 -5.92
CA PHE A 273 20.88 3.32 -6.34
C PHE A 273 19.58 2.90 -5.64
N PRO A 274 18.45 2.81 -6.35
CA PRO A 274 17.19 2.34 -5.80
C PRO A 274 17.27 0.88 -5.36
N ARG A 275 16.71 0.58 -4.20
CA ARG A 275 16.57 -0.77 -3.65
C ARG A 275 15.19 -0.90 -3.01
N ILE A 276 14.40 -1.87 -3.43
CA ILE A 276 13.17 -2.20 -2.72
C ILE A 276 13.58 -2.95 -1.46
N SER A 277 13.33 -2.36 -0.32
CA SER A 277 13.74 -2.90 0.97
C SER A 277 12.63 -3.59 1.72
N THR A 278 11.38 -3.20 1.45
CA THR A 278 10.21 -3.70 2.16
C THR A 278 8.99 -3.64 1.25
N VAL A 279 8.22 -4.72 1.23
CA VAL A 279 6.90 -4.80 0.61
C VAL A 279 5.91 -5.12 1.72
N ILE A 280 4.94 -4.23 1.94
CA ILE A 280 3.94 -4.36 3.00
C ILE A 280 2.59 -4.67 2.36
N GLY A 281 1.91 -5.68 2.85
CA GLY A 281 0.57 -6.09 2.46
C GLY A 281 -0.04 -7.02 3.49
N ASP A 282 -1.31 -7.33 3.35
CA ASP A 282 -1.95 -8.40 4.10
C ASP A 282 -1.40 -9.78 3.65
N TRP A 283 -1.83 -10.85 4.31
CA TRP A 283 -1.38 -12.20 3.96
C TRP A 283 -1.68 -12.60 2.50
N PRO A 284 -2.91 -12.41 1.95
CA PRO A 284 -3.22 -12.68 0.56
C PRO A 284 -2.37 -11.87 -0.42
N GLU A 285 -2.08 -10.63 -0.10
CA GLU A 285 -1.25 -9.76 -0.92
C GLU A 285 0.22 -10.18 -0.86
N ALA A 286 0.75 -10.50 0.33
CA ALA A 286 2.07 -11.05 0.52
C ALA A 286 2.29 -12.32 -0.32
N CYS A 287 1.28 -13.21 -0.35
CA CYS A 287 1.29 -14.38 -1.21
C CYS A 287 1.27 -14.03 -2.70
N THR A 288 0.63 -12.92 -3.09
CA THR A 288 0.62 -12.47 -4.48
C THR A 288 2.00 -11.96 -4.91
N PHE A 289 2.65 -11.17 -4.10
CA PHE A 289 4.01 -10.68 -4.36
C PHE A 289 5.05 -11.81 -4.41
N SER A 290 4.94 -12.78 -3.51
CA SER A 290 5.86 -13.92 -3.42
C SER A 290 5.51 -15.06 -4.36
N LEU A 291 4.33 -15.03 -5.03
CA LEU A 291 3.75 -16.11 -5.82
C LEU A 291 3.57 -17.41 -5.04
N THR A 292 3.34 -17.34 -3.75
CA THR A 292 2.98 -18.49 -2.93
C THR A 292 1.46 -18.70 -2.91
N PHE A 293 1.03 -19.93 -2.58
CA PHE A 293 -0.40 -20.22 -2.53
C PHE A 293 -1.09 -19.45 -1.41
N LYS A 294 -2.20 -18.79 -1.72
CA LYS A 294 -2.99 -17.99 -0.77
C LYS A 294 -3.77 -18.82 0.26
N SER A 295 -3.96 -20.12 0.00
CA SER A 295 -4.78 -20.95 0.87
C SER A 295 -4.03 -21.36 2.14
N ALA A 296 -4.60 -21.06 3.30
CA ALA A 296 -4.11 -21.58 4.59
C ALA A 296 -4.15 -23.11 4.65
N ASN A 297 -4.97 -23.77 3.81
CA ASN A 297 -5.04 -25.22 3.68
C ASN A 297 -3.99 -25.81 2.72
N SER A 298 -3.14 -24.97 2.12
CA SER A 298 -1.98 -25.45 1.36
C SER A 298 -1.08 -26.30 2.23
N ASN A 299 -0.39 -27.28 1.62
CA ASN A 299 0.62 -28.06 2.33
C ASN A 299 1.80 -27.21 2.81
N TYR A 300 2.08 -26.10 2.12
CA TYR A 300 3.15 -25.14 2.44
C TYR A 300 2.57 -23.72 2.48
N PRO A 301 1.83 -23.36 3.53
CA PRO A 301 1.07 -22.11 3.56
C PRO A 301 1.93 -20.86 3.83
N CYS A 302 3.15 -21.02 4.34
CA CYS A 302 4.01 -19.91 4.71
C CYS A 302 4.70 -19.31 3.49
N HIS A 303 4.65 -17.97 3.32
CA HIS A 303 5.40 -17.28 2.26
C HIS A 303 6.88 -17.05 2.64
N PHE A 304 7.26 -17.22 3.90
CA PHE A 304 8.64 -17.08 4.35
C PHE A 304 9.44 -18.38 4.28
N CYS A 305 8.78 -19.54 4.47
CA CYS A 305 9.47 -20.81 4.57
C CYS A 305 8.71 -21.96 3.92
N GLN A 306 9.39 -23.09 3.77
CA GLN A 306 8.86 -24.34 3.22
C GLN A 306 8.42 -25.31 4.34
N THR A 307 7.91 -24.78 5.46
CA THR A 307 7.39 -25.63 6.53
C THR A 307 6.05 -26.24 6.11
N HIS A 308 5.96 -27.55 6.20
CA HIS A 308 4.73 -28.28 5.90
C HIS A 308 3.65 -27.94 6.95
N ARG A 309 2.38 -27.88 6.53
CA ARG A 309 1.25 -27.49 7.40
C ARG A 309 1.15 -28.33 8.70
N ASN A 310 1.52 -29.60 8.65
CA ASN A 310 1.48 -30.48 9.82
C ASN A 310 2.56 -30.15 10.87
N ASP A 311 3.59 -29.40 10.48
CA ASP A 311 4.73 -29.06 11.32
C ASP A 311 4.73 -27.62 11.80
N LEU A 312 3.65 -26.85 11.52
CA LEU A 312 3.54 -25.42 11.90
C LEU A 312 3.56 -25.19 13.42
N THR A 313 3.16 -26.20 14.20
CA THR A 313 3.21 -26.15 15.67
C THR A 313 4.54 -26.61 16.26
N SER A 314 5.45 -27.11 15.42
CA SER A 314 6.77 -27.57 15.88
C SER A 314 7.64 -26.36 16.21
N ILE A 315 8.21 -26.35 17.42
CA ILE A 315 9.17 -25.32 17.86
C ILE A 315 10.62 -25.65 17.45
N ARG A 316 10.84 -26.78 16.79
CA ARG A 316 12.18 -27.18 16.29
C ARG A 316 12.54 -26.30 15.09
N LYS A 317 13.66 -25.56 15.21
CA LYS A 317 14.13 -24.62 14.17
C LYS A 317 15.11 -25.24 13.19
N ASP A 318 15.63 -26.42 13.49
CA ASP A 318 16.80 -27.01 12.81
C ASP A 318 16.50 -27.51 11.38
N CYS A 319 15.21 -27.58 10.99
CA CYS A 319 14.77 -28.09 9.69
C CYS A 319 13.97 -27.07 8.87
N ILE A 320 13.98 -25.78 9.25
CA ILE A 320 13.21 -24.77 8.52
C ILE A 320 14.00 -24.30 7.30
N ILE A 321 13.51 -24.63 6.11
CA ILE A 321 14.03 -24.09 4.85
C ILE A 321 13.37 -22.76 4.58
N ILE A 322 14.14 -21.68 4.63
CA ILE A 322 13.67 -20.34 4.28
C ILE A 322 13.56 -20.23 2.76
N ARG A 323 12.46 -19.64 2.29
CA ARG A 323 12.30 -19.30 0.87
C ARG A 323 13.25 -18.15 0.53
N ASN A 324 13.91 -18.26 -0.60
CA ASN A 324 14.74 -17.21 -1.18
C ASN A 324 14.66 -17.27 -2.71
N LYS A 325 15.23 -16.27 -3.36
CA LYS A 325 15.22 -16.18 -4.82
C LYS A 325 15.77 -17.44 -5.47
N GLU A 326 16.89 -17.93 -5.00
CA GLU A 326 17.64 -19.04 -5.60
C GLU A 326 16.82 -20.34 -5.56
N ASN A 327 16.35 -20.74 -4.39
CA ASN A 327 15.62 -22.01 -4.25
C ASN A 327 14.23 -21.94 -4.91
N MET A 328 13.57 -20.78 -4.92
CA MET A 328 12.27 -20.65 -5.58
C MET A 328 12.39 -20.63 -7.10
N GLN A 329 13.44 -20.01 -7.65
CA GLN A 329 13.73 -20.09 -9.10
C GLN A 329 14.07 -21.52 -9.54
N GLU A 330 14.78 -22.28 -8.73
CA GLU A 330 15.08 -23.67 -9.03
C GLU A 330 13.80 -24.50 -9.16
N TYR A 331 12.86 -24.41 -8.21
CA TYR A 331 11.57 -25.10 -8.29
C TYR A 331 10.75 -24.65 -9.50
N TYR A 332 10.75 -23.36 -9.82
CA TYR A 332 10.08 -22.83 -11.00
C TYR A 332 10.69 -23.41 -12.29
N ASN A 333 12.01 -23.37 -12.44
CA ASN A 333 12.72 -23.84 -13.64
C ASN A 333 12.55 -25.36 -13.86
N ASN A 334 12.46 -26.12 -12.78
CA ASN A 334 12.26 -27.57 -12.83
C ASN A 334 10.80 -27.97 -13.02
N GLY A 335 9.85 -27.00 -13.12
CA GLY A 335 8.42 -27.28 -13.25
C GLY A 335 7.79 -27.91 -12.00
N SER A 336 8.44 -27.81 -10.85
CA SER A 336 8.02 -28.42 -9.58
C SER A 336 7.52 -27.40 -8.54
N ALA A 337 7.24 -26.17 -8.96
CA ALA A 337 6.80 -25.06 -8.08
C ALA A 337 5.59 -25.44 -7.21
N GLU A 338 4.58 -26.09 -7.78
CA GLU A 338 3.36 -26.47 -7.06
C GLU A 338 3.63 -27.43 -5.88
N SER A 339 4.68 -28.24 -5.95
CA SER A 339 5.03 -29.20 -4.90
C SER A 339 5.40 -28.55 -3.56
N ILE A 340 5.78 -27.27 -3.59
CA ILE A 340 6.17 -26.48 -2.42
C ILE A 340 5.24 -25.29 -2.19
N GLY A 341 4.04 -25.28 -2.80
CA GLY A 341 3.07 -24.21 -2.66
C GLY A 341 3.48 -22.91 -3.35
N LEU A 342 4.21 -22.99 -4.45
CA LEU A 342 4.58 -21.87 -5.32
C LEU A 342 3.76 -21.94 -6.61
N GLU A 343 3.29 -20.79 -7.10
CA GLU A 343 2.61 -20.68 -8.39
C GLU A 343 3.62 -20.88 -9.54
N GLN A 344 3.24 -21.62 -10.58
CA GLN A 344 4.10 -21.83 -11.76
C GLN A 344 4.05 -20.58 -12.69
N VAL A 345 4.43 -19.45 -12.13
CA VAL A 345 4.50 -18.13 -12.77
C VAL A 345 5.86 -17.51 -12.47
N TYR A 346 6.43 -16.78 -13.44
CA TYR A 346 7.71 -16.11 -13.24
C TYR A 346 7.53 -14.89 -12.34
N ASN A 347 8.29 -14.82 -11.26
CA ASN A 347 8.23 -13.70 -10.34
C ASN A 347 9.07 -12.52 -10.86
N TYR A 348 8.45 -11.38 -11.11
CA TYR A 348 9.13 -10.18 -11.59
C TYR A 348 10.28 -9.74 -10.67
N PHE A 349 10.12 -9.87 -9.36
CA PHE A 349 11.16 -9.46 -8.41
C PHE A 349 12.47 -10.26 -8.53
N TRP A 350 12.45 -11.41 -9.17
CA TRP A 350 13.68 -12.14 -9.47
C TRP A 350 14.57 -11.43 -10.50
N THR A 351 14.02 -10.49 -11.29
CA THR A 351 14.78 -9.67 -12.24
C THR A 351 15.46 -8.48 -11.58
N ILE A 352 14.94 -8.02 -10.44
CA ILE A 352 15.45 -6.83 -9.76
C ILE A 352 16.75 -7.19 -9.01
N PRO A 353 17.81 -6.37 -9.15
CA PRO A 353 19.07 -6.62 -8.46
C PRO A 353 18.94 -6.48 -6.94
N ASN A 354 19.60 -7.37 -6.21
CA ASN A 354 19.77 -7.28 -4.75
C ASN A 354 18.45 -7.22 -3.95
N ILE A 355 17.40 -7.84 -4.44
CA ILE A 355 16.17 -8.09 -3.68
C ILE A 355 15.95 -9.57 -3.50
N ASP A 356 15.59 -9.96 -2.29
CA ASP A 356 14.91 -11.20 -2.00
C ASP A 356 13.48 -10.87 -1.58
N ILE A 357 12.51 -11.12 -2.47
CA ILE A 357 11.10 -10.77 -2.26
C ILE A 357 10.52 -11.49 -1.04
N TYR A 358 10.98 -12.71 -0.75
CA TYR A 358 10.50 -13.51 0.38
C TYR A 358 10.92 -12.89 1.72
N ALA A 359 12.13 -12.33 1.79
CA ALA A 359 12.62 -11.61 2.96
C ALA A 359 12.11 -10.16 3.02
N ALA A 360 11.86 -9.53 1.86
CA ALA A 360 11.39 -8.13 1.78
C ALA A 360 9.90 -7.99 2.09
N THR A 361 9.10 -9.04 1.86
CA THR A 361 7.65 -9.01 2.10
C THR A 361 7.36 -9.13 3.58
N VAL A 362 6.67 -8.12 4.12
CA VAL A 362 6.33 -8.04 5.55
C VAL A 362 4.82 -7.99 5.70
N PRO A 363 4.22 -8.89 6.49
CA PRO A 363 2.80 -8.81 6.82
C PRO A 363 2.47 -7.49 7.49
N ASP A 364 1.33 -6.92 7.13
CA ASP A 364 0.85 -5.71 7.78
C ASP A 364 0.59 -5.97 9.28
N ARG A 365 0.95 -4.98 10.08
CA ARG A 365 0.85 -5.07 11.53
C ARG A 365 -0.57 -5.33 12.03
N MET A 366 -1.56 -4.65 11.41
CA MET A 366 -2.94 -4.72 11.88
C MET A 366 -3.48 -6.16 11.78
N HIS A 367 -3.32 -6.79 10.62
CA HIS A 367 -3.79 -8.16 10.41
C HIS A 367 -2.96 -9.21 11.15
N HIS A 368 -1.64 -9.02 11.22
CA HIS A 368 -0.74 -10.01 11.83
C HIS A 368 -0.74 -9.92 13.36
N LEU A 369 -0.58 -8.70 13.92
CA LEU A 369 -0.42 -8.52 15.36
C LEU A 369 -1.74 -8.16 16.04
N ASP A 370 -2.37 -7.07 15.60
CA ASP A 370 -3.48 -6.47 16.37
C ASP A 370 -4.77 -7.30 16.25
N LEU A 371 -5.15 -7.71 15.04
CA LEU A 371 -6.31 -8.60 14.77
C LEU A 371 -5.95 -10.09 14.78
N GLY A 372 -4.68 -10.42 14.64
CA GLY A 372 -4.16 -11.78 14.66
C GLY A 372 -3.71 -12.21 16.06
N LEU A 373 -2.39 -12.19 16.31
CA LEU A 373 -1.80 -12.75 17.53
C LEU A 373 -2.36 -12.15 18.81
N PHE A 374 -2.56 -10.84 18.88
CA PHE A 374 -3.05 -10.17 20.10
C PHE A 374 -4.49 -10.58 20.43
N ARG A 375 -5.34 -10.77 19.43
CA ARG A 375 -6.69 -11.28 19.62
C ARG A 375 -6.66 -12.66 20.30
N TYR A 376 -5.87 -13.61 19.77
CA TYR A 376 -5.77 -14.94 20.37
C TYR A 376 -5.17 -14.90 21.79
N GLN A 377 -4.20 -14.01 22.03
CA GLN A 377 -3.65 -13.82 23.38
C GLN A 377 -4.72 -13.33 24.38
N ILE A 378 -5.58 -12.40 23.96
CA ILE A 378 -6.67 -11.91 24.81
C ILE A 378 -7.68 -13.03 25.07
N GLU A 379 -8.10 -13.78 24.04
CA GLU A 379 -9.05 -14.89 24.17
C GLU A 379 -8.51 -15.95 25.14
N TYR A 380 -7.29 -16.38 24.96
CA TYR A 380 -6.62 -17.33 25.86
C TYR A 380 -6.47 -16.80 27.29
N THR A 381 -6.11 -15.51 27.44
CA THR A 381 -6.01 -14.88 28.75
C THR A 381 -7.37 -14.84 29.47
N LYS A 382 -8.45 -14.57 28.74
CA LYS A 382 -9.82 -14.61 29.30
C LYS A 382 -10.19 -16.00 29.82
N GLU A 383 -9.87 -17.05 29.06
CA GLU A 383 -10.09 -18.44 29.48
C GLU A 383 -9.33 -18.77 30.77
N LEU A 384 -8.06 -18.36 30.87
CA LEU A 384 -7.24 -18.60 32.05
C LEU A 384 -7.70 -17.83 33.30
N LEU A 385 -8.12 -16.60 33.12
CA LEU A 385 -8.44 -15.69 34.24
C LEU A 385 -9.85 -15.88 34.81
N GLY A 386 -10.76 -16.42 34.05
CA GLY A 386 -12.15 -16.58 34.41
C GLY A 386 -12.93 -15.26 34.58
N LYS A 387 -14.23 -15.36 34.82
CA LYS A 387 -15.17 -14.24 34.76
C LYS A 387 -14.88 -13.09 35.75
N SER A 388 -14.42 -13.43 36.97
CA SER A 388 -14.14 -12.41 38.01
C SER A 388 -13.01 -11.45 37.62
N LEU A 389 -11.97 -11.95 36.95
CA LEU A 389 -10.86 -11.13 36.48
C LEU A 389 -11.21 -10.40 35.17
N GLU A 390 -12.05 -10.98 34.32
CA GLU A 390 -12.62 -10.29 33.16
C GLU A 390 -13.39 -9.04 33.59
N ASP A 391 -14.24 -9.12 34.63
CA ASP A 391 -14.94 -7.97 35.17
C ASP A 391 -14.01 -6.90 35.74
N LYS A 392 -12.89 -7.31 36.34
CA LYS A 392 -11.85 -6.37 36.80
C LYS A 392 -11.14 -5.68 35.63
N MET A 393 -10.83 -6.39 34.55
CA MET A 393 -10.27 -5.81 33.33
C MET A 393 -11.24 -4.82 32.69
N ASN A 394 -12.52 -5.18 32.56
CA ASN A 394 -13.55 -4.32 31.99
C ASN A 394 -13.71 -3.01 32.79
N ARG A 395 -13.66 -3.08 34.13
CA ARG A 395 -13.67 -1.88 35.00
C ARG A 395 -12.44 -0.99 34.74
N ARG A 396 -11.26 -1.58 34.56
CA ARG A 396 -10.03 -0.80 34.25
C ARG A 396 -10.08 -0.18 32.87
N ILE A 397 -10.59 -0.90 31.86
CA ILE A 397 -10.77 -0.37 30.50
C ILE A 397 -11.74 0.81 30.50
N ALA A 398 -12.81 0.73 31.30
CA ALA A 398 -13.81 1.81 31.40
C ALA A 398 -13.28 3.14 31.97
N ILE A 399 -12.19 3.09 32.75
CA ILE A 399 -11.55 4.29 33.34
C ILE A 399 -10.48 4.90 32.42
N ILE A 400 -10.10 4.26 31.31
CA ILE A 400 -9.14 4.82 30.36
C ILE A 400 -9.72 6.13 29.80
N PRO A 401 -8.97 7.26 29.88
CA PRO A 401 -9.43 8.52 29.34
C PRO A 401 -9.75 8.42 27.86
N ARG A 402 -10.86 9.04 27.45
CA ARG A 402 -11.23 9.10 26.04
C ARG A 402 -10.22 9.94 25.26
N HIS A 403 -9.71 9.41 24.17
CA HIS A 403 -8.86 10.13 23.24
C HIS A 403 -9.61 10.36 21.94
N PRO A 404 -9.59 11.59 21.35
CA PRO A 404 -10.16 11.86 20.03
C PRO A 404 -9.57 10.87 19.00
N GLY A 405 -10.42 10.21 18.26
CA GLY A 405 -10.01 9.24 17.22
C GLY A 405 -9.83 7.79 17.70
N LEU A 406 -9.86 7.51 19.01
CA LEU A 406 -9.89 6.12 19.48
C LEU A 406 -11.32 5.63 19.68
N LYS A 407 -11.64 4.46 19.10
CA LYS A 407 -12.90 3.76 19.35
C LYS A 407 -12.93 3.30 20.81
N ILE A 408 -14.08 3.48 21.43
CA ILE A 408 -14.30 3.04 22.82
C ILE A 408 -14.70 1.57 22.78
N PHE A 409 -14.15 0.77 23.67
CA PHE A 409 -14.60 -0.60 23.92
C PHE A 409 -15.93 -0.57 24.68
N ALA A 410 -17.04 -0.30 23.98
CA ALA A 410 -18.36 -0.12 24.58
C ALA A 410 -18.86 -1.36 25.34
N LYS A 411 -18.36 -2.54 24.97
CA LYS A 411 -18.71 -3.83 25.59
C LYS A 411 -17.51 -4.46 26.34
N GLY A 412 -16.50 -3.66 26.71
CA GLY A 412 -15.30 -4.15 27.37
C GLY A 412 -14.50 -5.12 26.49
N VAL A 413 -13.87 -6.12 27.09
CA VAL A 413 -13.02 -7.12 26.38
C VAL A 413 -13.82 -7.94 25.37
N GLN A 414 -15.16 -8.02 25.50
CA GLN A 414 -16.03 -8.70 24.53
C GLN A 414 -16.11 -7.97 23.17
N SER A 415 -15.76 -6.69 23.10
CA SER A 415 -15.73 -5.93 21.84
C SER A 415 -14.40 -5.97 21.11
N ILE A 416 -13.43 -6.75 21.61
CA ILE A 416 -12.12 -6.99 20.97
C ILE A 416 -12.19 -8.23 20.02
N ALA A 417 -13.28 -8.99 20.09
CA ALA A 417 -13.52 -10.15 19.23
C ALA A 417 -14.15 -9.76 17.90
#